data_14867332d22c0a603bdc2b4dbed94f0c
#
_entry.id   14867332d22c0a603bdc2b4dbed94f0c
#
_cell.length_a   1.000
_cell.length_b   1.000
_cell.length_c   1.000
_cell.angle_alpha   90.00
_cell.angle_beta   90.00
_cell.angle_gamma   90.00
#
_symmetry.space_group_name_H-M   'P 1'
#
loop_
_entity.id
_entity.type
_entity.pdbx_description
1 polymer ?
#
loop_
_entity_poly.entity_id
_entity_poly.type
_entity_poly.pdbx_seq_one_letter_code
_entity_poly.pdbx_strand_id
1 'polypeptide(L)'
;MKAKYALIALLAITFFGCDDNTAGLGLGMFPGSDQNINGKLTTFDVTTKSVHAGEVYAKTSTGYVGKFTDDTFGTYEAGFLSELNCPEGLSFSEMYKENEAGTKATGSLVTSFDNIEIDSKIKDRFTLIKDENNHVIGNCQINIYLWYSSYFGDSLTACRLSIYELDKRLNEEEAYYTNINPEDYYKQSDLLGTKAYTAVDLSVSDSIRKLDTYVPSVSIRLDQAKAEKLGQKLFKADRKDFYKAFPDLFSGIYVKSDYGDGTVLYISQVQMDVVSIEYVTDSITGIKLKSKVNAEKDSIQYTGRTFNSTREIIQANRLANDTEAIQKCIDNSDWTYLK
;
A
#
# COMPACT_ATOMS: atom_id res chain seq x y z
N MET A 1 64.79 26.56 -12.00
CA MET A 1 63.81 26.48 -13.14
C MET A 1 63.84 25.13 -13.87
N LYS A 2 64.90 24.31 -13.76
CA LYS A 2 64.99 23.02 -14.49
C LYS A 2 64.10 21.89 -13.97
N ALA A 3 63.75 21.88 -12.66
CA ALA A 3 62.94 20.84 -12.05
C ALA A 3 61.46 20.86 -12.50
N LYS A 4 60.89 22.03 -12.81
CA LYS A 4 59.52 22.16 -13.30
C LYS A 4 59.31 21.56 -14.69
N TYR A 5 60.34 21.65 -15.56
CA TYR A 5 60.21 21.05 -16.89
C TYR A 5 60.45 19.54 -16.88
N ALA A 6 61.23 19.03 -15.92
CA ALA A 6 61.33 17.57 -15.71
C ALA A 6 60.03 16.92 -15.24
N LEU A 7 59.25 17.62 -14.39
CA LEU A 7 57.97 17.14 -13.93
C LEU A 7 56.92 17.12 -15.05
N ILE A 8 56.92 18.13 -15.92
CA ILE A 8 56.04 18.21 -17.10
C ILE A 8 56.40 17.15 -18.13
N ALA A 9 57.69 16.89 -18.33
CA ALA A 9 58.15 15.82 -19.22
C ALA A 9 57.78 14.42 -18.69
N LEU A 10 57.85 14.21 -17.36
CA LEU A 10 57.44 12.96 -16.73
C LEU A 10 55.93 12.75 -16.85
N LEU A 11 55.13 13.81 -16.71
CA LEU A 11 53.66 13.76 -16.86
C LEU A 11 53.26 13.47 -18.33
N ALA A 12 54.00 14.01 -19.30
CA ALA A 12 53.71 13.76 -20.71
C ALA A 12 53.96 12.31 -21.14
N ILE A 13 54.89 11.60 -20.48
CA ILE A 13 55.21 10.20 -20.78
C ILE A 13 54.09 9.26 -20.29
N THR A 14 53.32 9.66 -19.28
CA THR A 14 52.20 8.84 -18.75
C THR A 14 50.94 8.86 -19.63
N PHE A 15 50.84 9.78 -20.59
CA PHE A 15 49.69 9.85 -21.51
C PHE A 15 49.89 9.09 -22.83
N PHE A 16 51.09 8.53 -23.09
CA PHE A 16 51.34 7.73 -24.28
C PHE A 16 51.25 6.21 -24.07
N GLY A 17 50.67 5.79 -22.97
CA GLY A 17 50.64 4.38 -22.56
C GLY A 17 49.31 3.66 -22.79
N CYS A 18 48.43 4.11 -23.68
CA CYS A 18 47.29 3.35 -24.14
C CYS A 18 47.33 3.20 -25.65
N ASP A 19 48.19 2.30 -26.12
CA ASP A 19 48.01 1.74 -27.43
C ASP A 19 47.02 0.59 -27.29
N ASP A 20 45.79 0.78 -27.83
CA ASP A 20 44.70 -0.19 -27.83
C ASP A 20 44.97 -1.43 -28.70
N ASN A 21 46.25 -1.78 -28.88
CA ASN A 21 46.66 -2.93 -29.68
C ASN A 21 46.67 -4.25 -28.90
N THR A 22 45.94 -4.32 -27.76
CA THR A 22 45.73 -5.61 -27.06
C THR A 22 44.93 -6.60 -27.90
N ALA A 23 44.12 -6.14 -28.85
CA ALA A 23 43.47 -7.00 -29.84
C ALA A 23 44.47 -7.73 -30.76
N GLY A 24 45.64 -7.13 -31.01
CA GLY A 24 46.71 -7.75 -31.79
C GLY A 24 47.51 -8.82 -31.04
N LEU A 25 47.59 -8.74 -29.72
CA LEU A 25 48.31 -9.70 -28.88
C LEU A 25 47.60 -11.06 -28.78
N GLY A 26 46.27 -11.08 -28.88
CA GLY A 26 45.47 -12.30 -28.91
C GLY A 26 45.48 -13.00 -30.27
N LEU A 27 45.63 -12.25 -31.34
CA LEU A 27 45.62 -12.76 -32.71
C LEU A 27 46.85 -13.59 -33.05
N GLY A 28 48.01 -13.35 -32.41
CA GLY A 28 49.26 -14.09 -32.62
C GLY A 28 49.35 -15.43 -31.89
N MET A 29 48.40 -15.74 -30.99
CA MET A 29 48.40 -16.98 -30.21
C MET A 29 47.65 -18.15 -30.84
N PHE A 30 46.87 -17.92 -31.87
CA PHE A 30 46.13 -18.97 -32.56
C PHE A 30 46.73 -19.31 -33.92
N PRO A 31 46.70 -20.57 -34.32
CA PRO A 31 47.16 -20.97 -35.65
C PRO A 31 46.34 -20.22 -36.72
N GLY A 32 47.05 -19.61 -37.68
CA GLY A 32 46.48 -18.62 -38.62
C GLY A 32 45.33 -19.09 -39.53
N SER A 33 44.99 -20.36 -39.49
CA SER A 33 43.88 -20.91 -40.30
C SER A 33 42.52 -20.86 -39.60
N ASP A 34 42.50 -20.72 -38.25
CA ASP A 34 41.24 -20.81 -37.47
C ASP A 34 40.66 -19.44 -37.09
N GLN A 35 41.33 -18.35 -37.48
CA GLN A 35 40.91 -16.98 -37.10
C GLN A 35 40.07 -16.27 -38.16
N ASN A 36 39.80 -16.90 -39.27
CA ASN A 36 38.87 -16.33 -40.24
C ASN A 36 37.42 -16.60 -39.82
N ILE A 37 36.94 -15.81 -38.84
CA ILE A 37 35.52 -15.71 -38.58
C ILE A 37 34.90 -15.03 -39.81
N ASN A 38 34.49 -15.81 -40.78
CA ASN A 38 33.73 -15.33 -41.90
C ASN A 38 32.27 -15.13 -41.42
N GLY A 39 32.00 -13.96 -40.86
CA GLY A 39 30.61 -13.57 -40.52
C GLY A 39 29.82 -13.42 -41.83
N LYS A 40 28.82 -14.26 -42.04
CA LYS A 40 27.87 -14.07 -43.10
C LYS A 40 26.60 -13.42 -42.51
N LEU A 41 26.30 -12.21 -42.98
CA LEU A 41 25.05 -11.58 -42.70
C LEU A 41 23.96 -12.31 -43.49
N THR A 42 23.04 -12.93 -42.81
CA THR A 42 21.87 -13.56 -43.42
C THR A 42 20.63 -12.84 -42.92
N THR A 43 19.83 -12.30 -43.82
CA THR A 43 18.56 -11.62 -43.51
C THR A 43 17.45 -12.65 -43.65
N PHE A 44 16.57 -12.70 -42.68
CA PHE A 44 15.39 -13.53 -42.69
C PHE A 44 14.17 -12.61 -42.68
N ASP A 45 13.17 -12.92 -43.46
CA ASP A 45 11.85 -12.32 -43.37
C ASP A 45 11.15 -12.86 -42.14
N VAL A 46 10.73 -11.98 -41.24
CA VAL A 46 9.99 -12.34 -40.04
C VAL A 46 8.55 -11.84 -40.19
N THR A 47 7.60 -12.74 -40.11
CA THR A 47 6.18 -12.40 -40.01
C THR A 47 5.79 -12.46 -38.57
N THR A 48 5.32 -11.32 -38.05
CA THR A 48 4.81 -11.20 -36.69
C THR A 48 3.29 -11.23 -36.67
N LYS A 49 2.73 -11.84 -35.63
CA LYS A 49 1.28 -11.86 -35.38
C LYS A 49 1.03 -11.44 -33.96
N SER A 50 0.14 -10.47 -33.76
CA SER A 50 -0.36 -10.13 -32.43
C SER A 50 -1.38 -11.18 -31.98
N VAL A 51 -1.27 -11.61 -30.74
CA VAL A 51 -2.22 -12.51 -30.11
C VAL A 51 -2.63 -11.96 -28.77
N HIS A 52 -3.87 -12.20 -28.37
CA HIS A 52 -4.33 -11.83 -27.04
C HIS A 52 -3.55 -12.63 -25.99
N ALA A 53 -2.97 -11.92 -25.00
CA ALA A 53 -2.12 -12.56 -23.97
C ALA A 53 -2.94 -13.39 -22.95
N GLY A 54 -4.25 -13.19 -22.89
CA GLY A 54 -5.10 -13.76 -21.84
C GLY A 54 -4.91 -13.06 -20.49
N GLU A 55 -5.15 -13.80 -19.42
CA GLU A 55 -5.01 -13.31 -18.05
C GLU A 55 -3.55 -13.18 -17.68
N VAL A 56 -3.21 -12.11 -16.94
CA VAL A 56 -1.87 -11.85 -16.42
C VAL A 56 -1.84 -12.15 -14.94
N TYR A 57 -0.71 -12.64 -14.43
CA TYR A 57 -0.52 -12.89 -13.02
C TYR A 57 -0.76 -11.61 -12.19
N ALA A 58 -1.68 -11.69 -11.23
CA ALA A 58 -2.23 -10.52 -10.54
C ALA A 58 -1.48 -10.10 -9.29
N LYS A 59 -0.62 -10.95 -8.72
CA LYS A 59 0.13 -10.64 -7.50
C LYS A 59 1.24 -9.64 -7.79
N THR A 60 1.10 -8.43 -7.24
CA THR A 60 2.10 -7.37 -7.35
C THR A 60 2.22 -6.65 -6.02
N SER A 61 3.29 -5.85 -5.86
CA SER A 61 3.45 -4.96 -4.69
C SER A 61 2.68 -3.64 -4.81
N THR A 62 2.00 -3.41 -5.94
CA THR A 62 1.23 -2.19 -6.21
C THR A 62 -0.21 -2.56 -6.51
N GLY A 63 -1.16 -1.95 -5.79
CA GLY A 63 -2.58 -2.04 -6.08
C GLY A 63 -2.99 -0.95 -7.07
N TYR A 64 -3.79 -1.30 -8.06
CA TYR A 64 -4.34 -0.34 -9.01
C TYR A 64 -5.82 -0.10 -8.71
N VAL A 65 -6.23 1.16 -8.61
CA VAL A 65 -7.64 1.50 -8.44
C VAL A 65 -7.99 2.76 -9.22
N GLY A 66 -9.05 2.68 -9.99
CA GLY A 66 -9.55 3.77 -10.81
C GLY A 66 -10.16 3.29 -12.11
N LYS A 67 -10.54 4.27 -12.92
CA LYS A 67 -11.10 4.05 -14.25
C LYS A 67 -10.53 5.09 -15.20
N PHE A 68 -10.21 4.65 -16.39
CA PHE A 68 -9.72 5.50 -17.47
C PHE A 68 -10.31 5.02 -18.80
N THR A 69 -10.94 5.93 -19.55
CA THR A 69 -11.44 5.63 -20.89
C THR A 69 -10.56 6.34 -21.91
N ASP A 70 -10.01 5.55 -22.82
CA ASP A 70 -9.30 6.02 -24.01
C ASP A 70 -10.23 5.93 -25.23
N ASP A 71 -10.29 6.98 -26.03
CA ASP A 71 -11.18 7.08 -27.19
C ASP A 71 -10.89 6.01 -28.26
N THR A 72 -9.67 5.48 -28.29
CA THR A 72 -9.21 4.49 -29.28
C THR A 72 -9.23 3.08 -28.72
N PHE A 73 -8.77 2.89 -27.48
CA PHE A 73 -8.49 1.59 -26.88
C PHE A 73 -9.56 1.13 -25.88
N GLY A 74 -10.58 1.97 -25.62
CA GLY A 74 -11.68 1.62 -24.75
C GLY A 74 -11.40 1.89 -23.26
N THR A 75 -12.21 1.29 -22.40
CA THR A 75 -12.20 1.56 -20.96
C THR A 75 -11.33 0.56 -20.20
N TYR A 76 -10.50 1.09 -19.31
CA TYR A 76 -9.72 0.36 -18.32
C TYR A 76 -10.30 0.62 -16.94
N GLU A 77 -10.64 -0.43 -16.23
CA GLU A 77 -11.09 -0.36 -14.84
C GLU A 77 -10.21 -1.23 -13.97
N ALA A 78 -9.73 -0.68 -12.87
CA ALA A 78 -8.84 -1.35 -11.94
C ALA A 78 -9.41 -1.33 -10.53
N GLY A 79 -9.23 -2.43 -9.83
CA GLY A 79 -9.46 -2.62 -8.40
C GLY A 79 -8.52 -3.69 -7.88
N PHE A 80 -8.41 -3.82 -6.57
CA PHE A 80 -7.52 -4.82 -5.99
C PHE A 80 -8.01 -5.37 -4.66
N LEU A 81 -7.64 -6.62 -4.38
CA LEU A 81 -7.81 -7.27 -3.09
C LEU A 81 -6.47 -7.25 -2.36
N SER A 82 -6.49 -7.02 -1.06
CA SER A 82 -5.28 -7.01 -0.23
C SER A 82 -5.56 -7.50 1.17
N GLU A 83 -4.72 -8.39 1.68
CA GLU A 83 -4.65 -8.74 3.08
C GLU A 83 -3.80 -7.71 3.85
N LEU A 84 -3.89 -7.72 5.18
CA LEU A 84 -3.05 -6.91 6.06
C LEU A 84 -2.25 -7.80 7.00
N ASN A 85 -1.06 -7.36 7.37
CA ASN A 85 -0.20 -8.01 8.32
C ASN A 85 -0.41 -7.45 9.73
N CYS A 86 -0.42 -8.35 10.71
CA CYS A 86 -0.38 -8.00 12.12
C CYS A 86 1.02 -8.24 12.67
N PRO A 87 1.70 -7.22 13.20
CA PRO A 87 2.99 -7.40 13.85
C PRO A 87 2.90 -8.34 15.07
N GLU A 88 3.90 -9.18 15.25
CA GLU A 88 4.00 -10.02 16.44
C GLU A 88 4.06 -9.16 17.72
N GLY A 89 3.38 -9.62 18.78
CA GLY A 89 3.31 -8.92 20.06
C GLY A 89 2.26 -7.81 20.11
N LEU A 90 1.57 -7.49 19.00
CA LEU A 90 0.46 -6.57 19.01
C LEU A 90 -0.80 -7.22 19.60
N SER A 91 -1.51 -6.49 20.46
CA SER A 91 -2.79 -6.92 21.03
C SER A 91 -3.65 -5.72 21.43
N PHE A 92 -4.95 -5.94 21.71
CA PHE A 92 -5.89 -4.88 22.12
C PHE A 92 -6.19 -4.84 23.62
N SER A 93 -5.75 -5.82 24.35
CA SER A 93 -6.04 -5.92 25.75
C SER A 93 -4.85 -5.40 26.57
N GLU A 94 -5.09 -4.95 27.84
CA GLU A 94 -4.15 -4.30 28.78
C GLU A 94 -2.68 -4.23 28.34
N MET A 95 -2.21 -3.04 28.00
CA MET A 95 -0.81 -2.84 27.70
C MET A 95 -0.02 -2.63 28.98
N TYR A 96 0.92 -3.55 29.24
CA TYR A 96 1.95 -3.29 30.21
C TYR A 96 3.03 -2.41 29.56
N LYS A 97 3.23 -1.20 30.10
CA LYS A 97 4.42 -0.40 29.77
C LYS A 97 5.42 -0.59 30.91
N GLU A 98 6.60 -1.06 30.59
CA GLU A 98 7.75 -0.93 31.48
C GLU A 98 8.22 0.52 31.42
N ASN A 99 8.24 1.20 32.57
CA ASN A 99 8.92 2.48 32.68
C ASN A 99 10.44 2.26 32.82
N GLU A 100 11.24 3.32 32.69
CA GLU A 100 12.71 3.26 32.81
C GLU A 100 13.21 2.67 34.15
N ALA A 101 12.35 2.55 35.16
CA ALA A 101 12.64 1.96 36.45
C ALA A 101 12.25 0.48 36.55
N GLY A 102 11.81 -0.18 35.45
CA GLY A 102 11.39 -1.59 35.42
C GLY A 102 10.09 -1.88 36.19
N THR A 103 9.33 -0.85 36.56
CA THR A 103 8.01 -0.99 37.17
C THR A 103 6.96 -1.05 36.07
N LYS A 104 6.11 -2.07 36.07
CA LYS A 104 5.02 -2.23 35.11
C LYS A 104 3.93 -1.19 35.41
N ALA A 105 3.81 -0.19 34.55
CA ALA A 105 2.64 0.69 34.59
C ALA A 105 1.48 -0.03 33.86
N THR A 106 0.37 -0.24 34.56
CA THR A 106 -0.82 -0.84 33.99
C THR A 106 -1.59 0.23 33.23
N GLY A 107 -1.65 0.11 31.90
CA GLY A 107 -2.57 0.90 31.10
C GLY A 107 -3.89 0.15 30.97
N SER A 108 -5.01 0.86 30.99
CA SER A 108 -6.34 0.29 30.76
C SER A 108 -7.07 1.08 29.67
N LEU A 109 -7.86 0.36 28.89
CA LEU A 109 -8.75 0.98 27.91
C LEU A 109 -9.84 1.79 28.62
N VAL A 110 -10.10 2.98 28.10
CA VAL A 110 -11.21 3.81 28.57
C VAL A 110 -12.53 3.18 28.14
N THR A 111 -13.38 2.86 29.10
CA THR A 111 -14.70 2.25 28.90
C THR A 111 -15.86 3.24 29.10
N SER A 112 -15.59 4.47 29.51
CA SER A 112 -16.54 5.59 29.56
C SER A 112 -15.83 6.90 29.24
N PHE A 113 -16.51 7.80 28.56
CA PHE A 113 -15.99 9.14 28.28
C PHE A 113 -16.43 10.21 29.29
N ASP A 114 -17.17 9.84 30.35
CA ASP A 114 -17.78 10.80 31.28
C ASP A 114 -16.75 11.57 32.11
N ASN A 115 -15.65 10.91 32.44
CA ASN A 115 -14.56 11.48 33.25
C ASN A 115 -13.35 11.91 32.43
N ILE A 116 -13.51 12.07 31.11
CA ILE A 116 -12.41 12.44 30.21
C ILE A 116 -12.58 13.86 29.72
N GLU A 117 -11.57 14.69 29.95
CA GLU A 117 -11.50 16.07 29.44
C GLU A 117 -10.77 16.07 28.08
N ILE A 118 -11.49 15.79 27.00
CA ILE A 118 -11.02 15.90 25.61
C ILE A 118 -11.98 16.76 24.81
N ASP A 119 -11.48 17.33 23.71
CA ASP A 119 -12.31 18.07 22.76
C ASP A 119 -13.47 17.17 22.27
N SER A 120 -14.70 17.70 22.31
CA SER A 120 -15.91 16.97 21.86
C SER A 120 -15.75 16.45 20.43
N LYS A 121 -15.15 17.24 19.51
CA LYS A 121 -14.90 16.83 18.13
C LYS A 121 -13.95 15.64 18.02
N ILE A 122 -13.04 15.48 18.98
CA ILE A 122 -12.16 14.31 19.06
C ILE A 122 -12.92 13.14 19.68
N LYS A 123 -13.64 13.38 20.78
CA LYS A 123 -14.45 12.37 21.47
C LYS A 123 -15.44 11.68 20.52
N ASP A 124 -16.14 12.47 19.70
CA ASP A 124 -17.16 11.98 18.74
C ASP A 124 -16.57 11.06 17.63
N ARG A 125 -15.25 10.99 17.52
CA ARG A 125 -14.59 10.08 16.57
C ARG A 125 -14.36 8.68 17.11
N PHE A 126 -14.43 8.50 18.42
CA PHE A 126 -14.18 7.23 19.08
C PHE A 126 -15.49 6.52 19.37
N THR A 127 -15.51 5.24 19.05
CA THR A 127 -16.64 4.36 19.29
C THR A 127 -16.37 3.51 20.51
N LEU A 128 -17.31 3.43 21.45
CA LEU A 128 -17.26 2.48 22.57
C LEU A 128 -17.57 1.08 22.04
N ILE A 129 -16.66 0.15 22.29
CA ILE A 129 -16.79 -1.24 21.87
C ILE A 129 -17.45 -2.05 22.97
N LYS A 130 -18.53 -2.77 22.61
CA LYS A 130 -19.33 -3.55 23.56
C LYS A 130 -19.21 -5.03 23.27
N ASP A 131 -19.30 -5.84 24.31
CA ASP A 131 -19.41 -7.29 24.21
C ASP A 131 -20.89 -7.72 23.93
N GLU A 132 -21.13 -9.03 23.87
CA GLU A 132 -22.45 -9.60 23.65
C GLU A 132 -23.43 -9.32 24.79
N ASN A 133 -22.93 -9.03 25.99
CA ASN A 133 -23.71 -8.66 27.17
C ASN A 133 -23.91 -7.14 27.29
N ASN A 134 -23.56 -6.39 26.23
CA ASN A 134 -23.59 -4.92 26.19
C ASN A 134 -22.63 -4.24 27.19
N HIS A 135 -21.63 -4.94 27.73
CA HIS A 135 -20.59 -4.34 28.55
C HIS A 135 -19.54 -3.67 27.64
N VAL A 136 -19.12 -2.47 28.00
CA VAL A 136 -18.06 -1.76 27.27
C VAL A 136 -16.71 -2.39 27.60
N ILE A 137 -16.05 -2.94 26.57
CA ILE A 137 -14.75 -3.61 26.66
C ILE A 137 -13.59 -2.73 26.16
N GLY A 138 -13.87 -1.57 25.60
CA GLY A 138 -12.89 -0.63 25.12
C GLY A 138 -13.47 0.45 24.24
N ASN A 139 -12.59 1.14 23.53
CA ASN A 139 -12.95 2.16 22.55
C ASN A 139 -11.99 2.14 21.39
N CYS A 140 -12.41 2.55 20.21
CA CYS A 140 -11.52 2.78 19.09
C CYS A 140 -12.06 3.78 18.07
N GLN A 141 -11.13 4.33 17.30
CA GLN A 141 -11.35 4.96 16.01
C GLN A 141 -10.56 4.13 14.98
N ILE A 142 -11.19 3.74 13.88
CA ILE A 142 -10.56 2.94 12.83
C ILE A 142 -10.48 3.78 11.55
N ASN A 143 -9.28 3.89 11.00
CA ASN A 143 -9.02 4.56 9.73
C ASN A 143 -8.29 3.60 8.78
N ILE A 144 -8.65 3.64 7.50
CA ILE A 144 -7.96 2.94 6.44
C ILE A 144 -7.34 3.99 5.52
N TYR A 145 -6.05 3.84 5.25
CA TYR A 145 -5.28 4.69 4.37
C TYR A 145 -4.81 3.90 3.16
N LEU A 146 -5.04 4.43 1.99
CA LEU A 146 -4.50 3.96 0.74
C LEU A 146 -3.40 4.93 0.33
N TRP A 147 -2.15 4.59 0.63
CA TRP A 147 -0.98 5.38 0.26
C TRP A 147 -0.62 5.11 -1.20
N TYR A 148 -0.45 6.13 -2.01
CA TYR A 148 -0.07 5.95 -3.41
C TYR A 148 1.20 6.71 -3.76
N SER A 149 2.00 6.08 -4.63
CA SER A 149 3.29 6.62 -5.08
C SER A 149 3.16 7.46 -6.34
N SER A 150 2.16 7.15 -7.16
CA SER A 150 1.89 7.83 -8.43
C SER A 150 0.46 7.54 -8.89
N TYR A 151 0.10 8.13 -10.01
CA TYR A 151 -1.19 7.92 -10.68
C TYR A 151 -1.01 8.02 -12.20
N PHE A 152 -1.96 7.51 -12.94
CA PHE A 152 -2.09 7.68 -14.37
C PHE A 152 -3.34 8.50 -14.68
N GLY A 153 -3.27 9.38 -15.67
CA GLY A 153 -4.40 10.19 -16.11
C GLY A 153 -4.44 11.60 -15.52
N ASP A 154 -5.64 12.16 -15.39
CA ASP A 154 -5.84 13.55 -14.93
C ASP A 154 -5.75 13.65 -13.40
N SER A 155 -4.99 14.61 -12.93
CA SER A 155 -4.72 14.85 -11.51
C SER A 155 -5.91 15.42 -10.73
N LEU A 156 -6.85 16.08 -11.40
CA LEU A 156 -7.95 16.81 -10.78
C LEU A 156 -9.33 16.21 -11.07
N THR A 157 -9.39 15.16 -11.85
CA THR A 157 -10.66 14.46 -12.06
C THR A 157 -11.23 13.96 -10.73
N ALA A 158 -12.50 14.31 -10.48
CA ALA A 158 -13.22 13.87 -9.30
C ALA A 158 -13.56 12.38 -9.42
N CYS A 159 -12.99 11.57 -8.57
CA CYS A 159 -13.21 10.13 -8.48
C CYS A 159 -13.77 9.75 -7.12
N ARG A 160 -14.35 8.56 -7.01
CA ARG A 160 -14.77 7.95 -5.76
C ARG A 160 -14.38 6.48 -5.75
N LEU A 161 -13.87 6.03 -4.62
CA LEU A 161 -13.60 4.62 -4.37
C LEU A 161 -14.42 4.11 -3.19
N SER A 162 -14.62 2.79 -3.18
CA SER A 162 -15.27 2.04 -2.12
C SER A 162 -14.35 0.94 -1.62
N ILE A 163 -14.33 0.75 -0.30
CA ILE A 163 -13.57 -0.31 0.37
C ILE A 163 -14.56 -1.27 1.02
N TYR A 164 -14.39 -2.56 0.76
CA TYR A 164 -15.17 -3.66 1.35
C TYR A 164 -14.26 -4.55 2.18
N GLU A 165 -14.77 -5.09 3.30
CA GLU A 165 -14.11 -6.17 4.04
C GLU A 165 -14.27 -7.47 3.24
N LEU A 166 -13.21 -8.27 3.16
CA LEU A 166 -13.29 -9.61 2.56
C LEU A 166 -13.98 -10.58 3.53
N ASP A 167 -14.86 -11.43 3.02
CA ASP A 167 -15.55 -12.46 3.79
C ASP A 167 -14.75 -13.76 3.89
N LYS A 168 -13.73 -13.92 3.06
CA LYS A 168 -12.75 -15.02 3.11
C LYS A 168 -11.37 -14.56 2.67
N ARG A 169 -10.35 -15.25 3.19
CA ARG A 169 -8.95 -15.01 2.84
C ARG A 169 -8.65 -15.45 1.40
N LEU A 170 -7.65 -14.80 0.81
CA LEU A 170 -6.98 -15.33 -0.38
C LEU A 170 -6.12 -16.55 0.02
N ASN A 171 -6.07 -17.55 -0.85
CA ASN A 171 -5.26 -18.74 -0.60
C ASN A 171 -3.81 -18.48 -1.05
N GLU A 172 -2.86 -18.67 -0.15
CA GLU A 172 -1.43 -18.43 -0.41
C GLU A 172 -0.85 -19.41 -1.43
N GLU A 173 -1.46 -20.60 -1.58
CA GLU A 173 -1.03 -21.64 -2.51
C GLU A 173 -1.60 -21.47 -3.92
N GLU A 174 -2.54 -20.54 -4.12
CA GLU A 174 -3.17 -20.29 -5.41
C GLU A 174 -2.50 -19.15 -6.18
N ALA A 175 -2.49 -19.28 -7.50
CA ALA A 175 -2.10 -18.22 -8.40
C ALA A 175 -3.33 -17.40 -8.80
N TYR A 176 -3.30 -16.11 -8.54
CA TYR A 176 -4.37 -15.18 -8.92
C TYR A 176 -3.99 -14.42 -10.18
N TYR A 177 -4.96 -14.27 -11.08
CA TYR A 177 -4.81 -13.55 -12.33
C TYR A 177 -5.69 -12.31 -12.37
N THR A 178 -5.40 -11.39 -13.27
CA THR A 178 -6.09 -10.08 -13.37
C THR A 178 -7.58 -10.17 -13.68
N ASN A 179 -8.08 -11.33 -14.07
CA ASN A 179 -9.50 -11.64 -14.25
C ASN A 179 -10.18 -12.18 -12.98
N ILE A 180 -9.50 -12.19 -11.81
CA ILE A 180 -10.11 -12.60 -10.53
C ILE A 180 -11.48 -11.94 -10.38
N ASN A 181 -12.48 -12.73 -9.98
CA ASN A 181 -13.81 -12.22 -9.66
C ASN A 181 -13.88 -11.80 -8.19
N PRO A 182 -13.87 -10.49 -7.86
CA PRO A 182 -13.89 -10.05 -6.48
C PRO A 182 -15.17 -10.43 -5.73
N GLU A 183 -16.30 -10.62 -6.43
CA GLU A 183 -17.59 -10.98 -5.83
C GLU A 183 -17.56 -12.34 -5.11
N ASP A 184 -16.56 -13.18 -5.42
CA ASP A 184 -16.32 -14.43 -4.72
C ASP A 184 -15.70 -14.24 -3.33
N TYR A 185 -15.27 -13.02 -2.97
CA TYR A 185 -14.48 -12.70 -1.78
C TYR A 185 -15.11 -11.64 -0.89
N TYR A 186 -16.14 -10.91 -1.32
CA TYR A 186 -16.81 -9.89 -0.51
C TYR A 186 -18.31 -9.86 -0.77
N LYS A 187 -19.07 -9.23 0.12
CA LYS A 187 -20.49 -8.94 -0.04
C LYS A 187 -20.72 -7.43 -0.04
N GLN A 188 -21.74 -6.98 -0.76
CA GLN A 188 -22.12 -5.56 -0.78
C GLN A 188 -22.45 -5.01 0.62
N SER A 189 -22.93 -5.87 1.54
CA SER A 189 -23.19 -5.52 2.94
C SER A 189 -21.93 -5.18 3.74
N ASP A 190 -20.78 -5.65 3.30
CA ASP A 190 -19.52 -5.52 4.03
C ASP A 190 -18.71 -4.28 3.62
N LEU A 191 -19.42 -3.28 3.08
CA LEU A 191 -18.87 -1.96 2.76
C LEU A 191 -18.31 -1.29 4.02
N LEU A 192 -17.01 -1.08 4.08
CA LEU A 192 -16.33 -0.35 5.15
C LEU A 192 -16.46 1.16 4.97
N GLY A 193 -16.41 1.66 3.75
CA GLY A 193 -16.63 3.07 3.47
C GLY A 193 -16.37 3.46 2.03
N THR A 194 -16.75 4.69 1.72
CA THR A 194 -16.51 5.32 0.42
C THR A 194 -15.78 6.65 0.59
N LYS A 195 -14.97 7.02 -0.39
CA LYS A 195 -14.26 8.31 -0.36
C LYS A 195 -14.19 8.92 -1.76
N ALA A 196 -14.65 10.16 -1.89
CA ALA A 196 -14.37 10.98 -3.04
C ALA A 196 -12.93 11.54 -2.94
N TYR A 197 -12.22 11.58 -4.04
CA TYR A 197 -10.83 12.04 -4.11
C TYR A 197 -10.50 12.63 -5.48
N THR A 198 -9.40 13.35 -5.52
CA THR A 198 -8.64 13.71 -6.72
C THR A 198 -7.21 13.19 -6.52
N ALA A 199 -6.48 12.87 -7.59
CA ALA A 199 -5.10 12.36 -7.47
C ALA A 199 -4.13 13.39 -6.87
N VAL A 200 -4.44 14.68 -6.98
CA VAL A 200 -3.76 15.75 -6.24
C VAL A 200 -4.72 16.29 -5.19
N ASP A 201 -4.44 16.09 -3.92
CA ASP A 201 -5.25 16.62 -2.82
C ASP A 201 -5.00 18.13 -2.65
N LEU A 202 -5.94 18.94 -3.15
CA LEU A 202 -5.88 20.39 -3.05
C LEU A 202 -6.23 20.93 -1.65
N SER A 203 -6.71 20.10 -0.73
CA SER A 203 -6.92 20.48 0.67
C SER A 203 -5.60 20.60 1.44
N VAL A 204 -4.54 19.97 0.94
CA VAL A 204 -3.17 20.08 1.44
C VAL A 204 -2.46 21.22 0.74
N SER A 205 -1.80 22.11 1.50
CA SER A 205 -1.10 23.27 0.92
C SER A 205 0.07 22.85 0.03
N ASP A 206 0.38 23.65 -0.98
CA ASP A 206 1.51 23.41 -1.89
C ASP A 206 2.85 23.25 -1.16
N SER A 207 3.05 24.00 -0.08
CA SER A 207 4.28 23.92 0.73
C SER A 207 4.45 22.55 1.37
N ILE A 208 3.36 21.90 1.79
CA ILE A 208 3.39 20.55 2.34
C ILE A 208 3.56 19.51 1.22
N ARG A 209 2.80 19.66 0.12
CA ARG A 209 2.87 18.71 -1.02
C ARG A 209 4.24 18.64 -1.68
N LYS A 210 5.06 19.70 -1.55
CA LYS A 210 6.43 19.77 -2.08
C LYS A 210 7.51 19.23 -1.16
N LEU A 211 7.15 18.80 0.06
CA LEU A 211 8.10 18.16 0.96
C LEU A 211 8.43 16.74 0.48
N ASP A 212 9.70 16.36 0.52
CA ASP A 212 10.15 15.00 0.17
C ASP A 212 9.54 13.92 1.08
N THR A 213 9.06 14.33 2.27
CA THR A 213 8.38 13.45 3.23
C THR A 213 6.88 13.32 3.01
N TYR A 214 6.31 14.10 2.09
CA TYR A 214 4.88 14.04 1.81
C TYR A 214 4.56 12.83 0.94
N VAL A 215 3.72 11.95 1.45
CA VAL A 215 3.15 10.83 0.70
C VAL A 215 1.64 11.03 0.61
N PRO A 216 1.07 11.12 -0.59
CA PRO A 216 -0.37 11.28 -0.74
C PRO A 216 -1.13 10.00 -0.35
N SER A 217 -2.35 10.18 0.18
CA SER A 217 -3.21 9.06 0.56
C SER A 217 -4.69 9.39 0.38
N VAL A 218 -5.48 8.36 0.10
CA VAL A 218 -6.92 8.41 0.26
C VAL A 218 -7.27 7.74 1.59
N SER A 219 -7.88 8.49 2.52
CA SER A 219 -8.20 7.98 3.86
C SER A 219 -9.71 7.86 4.08
N ILE A 220 -10.11 6.74 4.66
CA ILE A 220 -11.50 6.47 5.07
C ILE A 220 -11.51 6.19 6.57
N ARG A 221 -12.35 6.93 7.31
CA ARG A 221 -12.70 6.59 8.69
C ARG A 221 -13.95 5.74 8.67
N LEU A 222 -13.93 4.63 9.39
CA LEU A 222 -15.11 3.82 9.59
C LEU A 222 -16.15 4.60 10.39
N ASP A 223 -17.41 4.46 10.02
CA ASP A 223 -18.51 4.95 10.85
C ASP A 223 -18.63 4.15 12.16
N GLN A 224 -19.45 4.65 13.09
CA GLN A 224 -19.58 4.09 14.43
C GLN A 224 -19.99 2.61 14.40
N ALA A 225 -20.96 2.23 13.58
CA ALA A 225 -21.46 0.86 13.52
C ALA A 225 -20.41 -0.14 12.99
N LYS A 226 -19.65 0.28 11.98
CA LYS A 226 -18.59 -0.55 11.41
C LYS A 226 -17.36 -0.62 12.33
N ALA A 227 -17.01 0.49 12.96
CA ALA A 227 -15.94 0.52 13.96
C ALA A 227 -16.30 -0.36 15.17
N GLU A 228 -17.57 -0.40 15.61
CA GLU A 228 -18.03 -1.29 16.66
C GLU A 228 -17.95 -2.77 16.23
N LYS A 229 -18.47 -3.11 15.05
CA LYS A 229 -18.45 -4.50 14.52
C LYS A 229 -17.02 -5.04 14.40
N LEU A 230 -16.11 -4.27 13.79
CA LEU A 230 -14.71 -4.68 13.65
C LEU A 230 -13.97 -4.65 15.00
N GLY A 231 -14.20 -3.61 15.80
CA GLY A 231 -13.64 -3.49 17.14
C GLY A 231 -14.01 -4.68 18.04
N GLN A 232 -15.25 -5.17 18.00
CA GLN A 232 -15.66 -6.37 18.75
C GLN A 232 -14.79 -7.59 18.41
N LYS A 233 -14.54 -7.83 17.13
CA LYS A 233 -13.67 -8.94 16.70
C LYS A 233 -12.25 -8.78 17.27
N LEU A 234 -11.67 -7.57 17.16
CA LEU A 234 -10.30 -7.27 17.55
C LEU A 234 -10.10 -7.30 19.08
N PHE A 235 -11.03 -6.72 19.86
CA PHE A 235 -10.89 -6.58 21.31
C PHE A 235 -11.24 -7.87 22.09
N LYS A 236 -12.02 -8.78 21.50
CA LYS A 236 -12.34 -10.09 22.09
C LYS A 236 -11.28 -11.16 21.83
N ALA A 237 -10.40 -10.96 20.84
CA ALA A 237 -9.39 -11.95 20.48
C ALA A 237 -8.36 -12.13 21.57
N ASP A 238 -7.86 -13.37 21.71
CA ASP A 238 -6.81 -13.71 22.70
C ASP A 238 -5.54 -12.92 22.39
N ARG A 239 -4.92 -12.43 23.45
CA ARG A 239 -3.72 -11.60 23.39
C ARG A 239 -2.48 -12.36 22.97
N LYS A 240 -2.35 -13.59 23.47
CA LYS A 240 -1.08 -14.32 23.41
C LYS A 240 -0.68 -14.64 21.96
N ASP A 241 -1.68 -14.94 21.13
CA ASP A 241 -1.50 -15.33 19.73
C ASP A 241 -2.33 -14.46 18.77
N PHE A 242 -2.58 -13.21 19.16
CA PHE A 242 -3.42 -12.27 18.38
C PHE A 242 -2.97 -12.17 16.92
N TYR A 243 -1.66 -12.07 16.68
CA TYR A 243 -1.13 -11.95 15.31
C TYR A 243 -1.42 -13.18 14.43
N LYS A 244 -1.55 -14.37 15.03
CA LYS A 244 -1.93 -15.60 14.32
C LYS A 244 -3.42 -15.65 14.02
N ALA A 245 -4.23 -15.13 14.95
CA ALA A 245 -5.69 -15.08 14.79
C ALA A 245 -6.14 -13.93 13.87
N PHE A 246 -5.34 -12.87 13.72
CA PHE A 246 -5.72 -11.66 13.00
C PHE A 246 -6.22 -11.91 11.57
N PRO A 247 -5.60 -12.76 10.73
CA PRO A 247 -6.10 -13.02 9.39
C PRO A 247 -7.50 -13.64 9.34
N ASP A 248 -7.92 -14.35 10.39
CA ASP A 248 -9.26 -14.93 10.51
C ASP A 248 -10.27 -13.89 11.07
N LEU A 249 -9.78 -12.90 11.83
CA LEU A 249 -10.60 -11.80 12.34
C LEU A 249 -10.88 -10.75 11.28
N PHE A 250 -9.90 -10.53 10.38
CA PHE A 250 -9.96 -9.56 9.30
C PHE A 250 -9.26 -10.13 8.05
N SER A 251 -10.05 -10.68 7.15
CA SER A 251 -9.56 -11.38 5.96
C SER A 251 -8.94 -10.46 4.90
N GLY A 252 -9.01 -9.14 5.10
CA GLY A 252 -8.49 -8.14 4.17
C GLY A 252 -9.54 -7.23 3.59
N ILE A 253 -9.19 -6.54 2.51
CA ILE A 253 -10.07 -5.58 1.84
C ILE A 253 -10.11 -5.78 0.33
N TYR A 254 -11.23 -5.41 -0.27
CA TYR A 254 -11.36 -5.13 -1.70
C TYR A 254 -11.58 -3.65 -1.91
N VAL A 255 -10.79 -3.06 -2.79
CA VAL A 255 -10.87 -1.64 -3.18
C VAL A 255 -11.27 -1.54 -4.65
N LYS A 256 -12.32 -0.79 -4.92
CA LYS A 256 -12.77 -0.53 -6.30
C LYS A 256 -13.11 0.93 -6.54
N SER A 257 -13.01 1.36 -7.79
CA SER A 257 -13.63 2.60 -8.26
C SER A 257 -15.14 2.40 -8.43
N ASP A 258 -15.93 3.35 -7.97
CA ASP A 258 -17.39 3.32 -8.15
C ASP A 258 -17.91 4.60 -8.81
N TYR A 259 -17.06 5.60 -9.01
CA TYR A 259 -17.39 6.84 -9.72
C TYR A 259 -16.12 7.53 -10.22
N GLY A 260 -16.24 8.20 -11.35
CA GLY A 260 -15.17 8.97 -11.99
C GLY A 260 -14.46 8.19 -13.09
N ASP A 261 -13.94 8.90 -14.07
CA ASP A 261 -13.23 8.37 -15.23
C ASP A 261 -12.12 9.35 -15.58
N GLY A 262 -10.93 8.87 -15.81
CA GLY A 262 -9.76 9.66 -16.17
C GLY A 262 -8.58 9.53 -15.23
N THR A 263 -8.68 8.78 -14.13
CA THR A 263 -7.57 8.62 -13.16
C THR A 263 -7.50 7.21 -12.59
N VAL A 264 -6.28 6.66 -12.56
CA VAL A 264 -5.94 5.38 -11.88
C VAL A 264 -4.82 5.63 -10.88
N LEU A 265 -5.06 5.35 -9.61
CA LEU A 265 -4.06 5.46 -8.53
C LEU A 265 -3.20 4.20 -8.45
N TYR A 266 -1.91 4.37 -8.15
CA TYR A 266 -0.93 3.31 -7.92
C TYR A 266 -0.67 3.20 -6.41
N ILE A 267 -1.46 2.34 -5.75
CA ILE A 267 -1.42 2.16 -4.30
C ILE A 267 -0.18 1.36 -3.92
N SER A 268 0.74 2.00 -3.23
CA SER A 268 1.99 1.40 -2.76
C SER A 268 1.84 0.70 -1.41
N GLN A 269 0.86 1.11 -0.59
CA GLN A 269 0.61 0.54 0.72
C GLN A 269 -0.84 0.75 1.14
N VAL A 270 -1.43 -0.29 1.71
CA VAL A 270 -2.65 -0.21 2.50
C VAL A 270 -2.29 -0.23 3.98
N GLN A 271 -2.87 0.68 4.74
CA GLN A 271 -2.67 0.77 6.18
C GLN A 271 -4.01 0.88 6.88
N MET A 272 -4.22 0.09 7.92
CA MET A 272 -5.35 0.24 8.83
C MET A 272 -4.82 0.63 10.20
N ASP A 273 -5.28 1.77 10.70
CA ASP A 273 -4.96 2.25 12.05
C ASP A 273 -6.17 2.08 12.96
N VAL A 274 -5.94 1.42 14.08
CA VAL A 274 -6.91 1.33 15.17
C VAL A 274 -6.35 2.11 16.34
N VAL A 275 -6.93 3.27 16.60
CA VAL A 275 -6.51 4.18 17.67
C VAL A 275 -7.46 4.06 18.83
N SER A 276 -6.96 3.85 20.03
CA SER A 276 -7.72 3.77 21.28
C SER A 276 -7.32 4.87 22.24
N ILE A 277 -8.23 5.26 23.12
CA ILE A 277 -7.93 6.11 24.28
C ILE A 277 -7.65 5.17 25.46
N GLU A 278 -6.48 5.33 26.05
CA GLU A 278 -6.02 4.55 27.20
C GLU A 278 -5.64 5.51 28.34
N TYR A 279 -5.68 5.02 29.55
CA TYR A 279 -5.12 5.74 30.70
C TYR A 279 -4.00 4.92 31.35
N VAL A 280 -3.06 5.63 31.95
CA VAL A 280 -1.90 5.04 32.63
C VAL A 280 -1.92 5.54 34.07
N THR A 281 -2.51 4.78 34.99
CA THR A 281 -2.46 5.08 36.43
C THR A 281 -2.66 3.84 37.29
N ASP A 282 -2.30 3.96 38.57
CA ASP A 282 -2.53 2.89 39.56
C ASP A 282 -3.97 2.86 40.12
N SER A 283 -4.74 3.96 39.97
CA SER A 283 -6.14 4.04 40.38
C SER A 283 -6.86 5.28 39.79
N ILE A 284 -8.08 5.11 39.31
CA ILE A 284 -8.96 6.20 38.92
C ILE A 284 -9.98 6.40 40.04
N THR A 285 -9.84 7.45 40.82
CA THR A 285 -10.81 7.88 41.83
C THR A 285 -11.38 9.23 41.44
N GLY A 286 -12.44 9.23 40.60
CA GLY A 286 -13.30 10.42 40.38
C GLY A 286 -12.65 11.64 39.72
N ILE A 287 -11.43 11.53 39.22
CA ILE A 287 -10.67 12.66 38.64
C ILE A 287 -10.92 12.69 37.13
N LYS A 288 -11.17 13.89 36.58
CA LYS A 288 -11.22 14.07 35.13
C LYS A 288 -9.83 13.90 34.52
N LEU A 289 -9.69 12.96 33.59
CA LEU A 289 -8.46 12.72 32.88
C LEU A 289 -8.28 13.77 31.78
N LYS A 290 -7.06 14.28 31.61
CA LYS A 290 -6.73 15.29 30.60
C LYS A 290 -6.16 14.66 29.35
N SER A 291 -6.49 15.20 28.18
CA SER A 291 -6.06 14.70 26.87
C SER A 291 -4.55 14.86 26.58
N LYS A 292 -3.80 15.56 27.41
CA LYS A 292 -2.35 15.72 27.22
C LYS A 292 -1.59 14.75 28.11
N VAL A 293 -0.66 14.01 27.51
CA VAL A 293 0.31 13.19 28.22
C VAL A 293 1.26 14.13 28.96
N ASN A 294 1.04 14.32 30.24
CA ASN A 294 2.04 14.87 31.15
C ASN A 294 2.58 13.72 31.97
N ALA A 295 3.84 13.79 32.40
CA ALA A 295 4.49 12.79 33.27
C ALA A 295 3.86 12.66 34.66
N GLU A 296 2.75 13.32 34.91
CA GLU A 296 1.99 13.28 36.14
C GLU A 296 0.92 12.20 36.11
N LYS A 297 0.61 11.64 37.26
CA LYS A 297 -0.46 10.66 37.48
C LYS A 297 -1.77 11.10 36.84
N ASP A 298 -2.54 10.15 36.29
CA ASP A 298 -3.86 10.36 35.68
C ASP A 298 -3.86 11.05 34.29
N SER A 299 -2.99 10.61 33.39
CA SER A 299 -2.99 11.06 32.01
C SER A 299 -3.66 10.05 31.08
N ILE A 300 -4.43 10.57 30.09
CA ILE A 300 -4.89 9.76 28.97
C ILE A 300 -3.85 9.76 27.86
N GLN A 301 -3.77 8.65 27.18
CA GLN A 301 -2.88 8.42 26.06
C GLN A 301 -3.67 7.88 24.88
N TYR A 302 -3.33 8.35 23.69
CA TYR A 302 -3.79 7.72 22.45
C TYR A 302 -2.80 6.62 22.06
N THR A 303 -3.30 5.42 21.92
CA THR A 303 -2.50 4.26 21.48
C THR A 303 -2.97 3.81 20.12
N GLY A 304 -2.08 3.90 19.13
CA GLY A 304 -2.31 3.44 17.77
C GLY A 304 -1.78 2.03 17.58
N ARG A 305 -2.55 1.20 16.87
CA ARG A 305 -2.15 -0.12 16.39
C ARG A 305 -2.31 -0.13 14.88
N THR A 306 -1.21 -0.37 14.19
CA THR A 306 -1.14 -0.24 12.73
C THR A 306 -0.95 -1.60 12.08
N PHE A 307 -1.79 -1.89 11.10
CA PHE A 307 -1.74 -3.06 10.25
C PHE A 307 -1.46 -2.62 8.83
N ASN A 308 -0.47 -3.23 8.19
CA ASN A 308 -0.02 -2.82 6.87
C ASN A 308 -0.08 -3.96 5.87
N SER A 309 -0.38 -3.65 4.60
CA SER A 309 -0.02 -4.55 3.52
C SER A 309 1.51 -4.58 3.36
N THR A 310 2.07 -5.76 3.13
CA THR A 310 3.50 -5.95 2.87
C THR A 310 3.69 -6.70 1.55
N ARG A 311 4.93 -6.74 1.03
CA ARG A 311 5.23 -7.49 -0.19
C ARG A 311 5.05 -9.01 -0.04
N GLU A 312 5.08 -9.49 1.19
CA GLU A 312 4.94 -10.91 1.53
C GLU A 312 3.48 -11.35 1.62
N ILE A 313 2.56 -10.39 1.73
CA ILE A 313 1.13 -10.62 1.81
C ILE A 313 0.52 -10.70 0.42
N ILE A 314 -0.55 -11.48 0.29
CA ILE A 314 -1.26 -11.63 -0.98
C ILE A 314 -1.99 -10.33 -1.30
N GLN A 315 -1.69 -9.83 -2.48
CA GLN A 315 -2.41 -8.74 -3.11
C GLN A 315 -2.71 -9.13 -4.55
N ALA A 316 -3.96 -9.04 -4.96
CA ALA A 316 -4.41 -9.41 -6.29
C ALA A 316 -5.10 -8.24 -6.98
N ASN A 317 -4.58 -7.83 -8.14
CA ASN A 317 -5.20 -6.80 -8.96
C ASN A 317 -6.28 -7.41 -9.86
N ARG A 318 -7.44 -6.78 -9.88
CA ARG A 318 -8.50 -6.99 -10.86
C ARG A 318 -8.38 -5.92 -11.94
N LEU A 319 -8.11 -6.32 -13.17
CA LEU A 319 -8.08 -5.42 -14.32
C LEU A 319 -9.16 -5.83 -15.31
N ALA A 320 -10.03 -4.92 -15.65
CA ALA A 320 -11.04 -5.08 -16.68
C ALA A 320 -10.75 -4.10 -17.81
N ASN A 321 -10.63 -4.61 -19.02
CA ASN A 321 -10.38 -3.79 -20.20
C ASN A 321 -11.47 -4.08 -21.24
N ASP A 322 -11.98 -3.01 -21.84
CA ASP A 322 -12.72 -3.16 -23.09
C ASP A 322 -11.70 -3.28 -24.21
N THR A 323 -11.55 -4.50 -24.73
CA THR A 323 -10.58 -4.81 -25.79
C THR A 323 -11.23 -4.97 -27.16
N GLU A 324 -12.52 -4.63 -27.33
CA GLU A 324 -13.25 -4.89 -28.57
C GLU A 324 -12.60 -4.21 -29.78
N ALA A 325 -12.19 -2.94 -29.63
CA ALA A 325 -11.54 -2.17 -30.69
C ALA A 325 -10.18 -2.79 -31.09
N ILE A 326 -9.37 -3.14 -30.09
CA ILE A 326 -8.06 -3.79 -30.31
C ILE A 326 -8.24 -5.15 -30.98
N GLN A 327 -9.22 -5.94 -30.52
CA GLN A 327 -9.50 -7.24 -31.11
C GLN A 327 -9.91 -7.15 -32.58
N LYS A 328 -10.74 -6.16 -32.93
CA LYS A 328 -11.09 -5.90 -34.34
C LYS A 328 -9.87 -5.55 -35.19
N CYS A 329 -8.92 -4.76 -34.66
CA CYS A 329 -7.67 -4.45 -35.34
C CYS A 329 -6.83 -5.72 -35.60
N ILE A 330 -6.75 -6.61 -34.60
CA ILE A 330 -6.02 -7.87 -34.70
C ILE A 330 -6.66 -8.77 -35.75
N ASP A 331 -7.98 -8.95 -35.70
CA ASP A 331 -8.74 -9.84 -36.59
C ASP A 331 -8.70 -9.39 -38.07
N ASN A 332 -8.74 -8.07 -38.29
CA ASN A 332 -8.69 -7.49 -39.63
C ASN A 332 -7.27 -7.22 -40.13
N SER A 333 -6.24 -7.45 -39.30
CA SER A 333 -4.85 -7.08 -39.59
C SER A 333 -4.70 -5.56 -39.92
N ASP A 334 -5.56 -4.74 -39.33
CA ASP A 334 -5.59 -3.29 -39.52
C ASP A 334 -4.85 -2.60 -38.36
N TRP A 335 -3.63 -2.21 -38.64
CA TRP A 335 -2.72 -1.59 -37.66
C TRP A 335 -2.74 -0.07 -37.68
N THR A 336 -3.71 0.54 -38.37
CA THR A 336 -3.77 2.01 -38.46
C THR A 336 -3.97 2.70 -37.13
N TYR A 337 -4.56 2.02 -36.16
CA TYR A 337 -4.73 2.49 -34.79
C TYR A 337 -3.48 2.40 -33.91
N LEU A 338 -2.47 1.65 -34.33
CA LEU A 338 -1.24 1.41 -33.54
C LEU A 338 -0.05 2.25 -34.03
N LYS A 339 -0.28 3.29 -34.78
CA LYS A 339 0.77 4.19 -35.30
C LYS A 339 0.97 5.42 -34.47
#